data_7a715bfd3f843125c2c5b8466c235dcf
#
_entry.id   7a715bfd3f843125c2c5b8466c235dcf
#
_cell.length_a   1.000
_cell.length_b   1.000
_cell.length_c   1.000
_cell.angle_alpha   90.00
_cell.angle_beta   90.00
_cell.angle_gamma   90.00
#
_symmetry.space_group_name_H-M   'P 1'
#
loop_
_entity.id
_entity.type
_entity.pdbx_description
1 polymer ?
#
loop_
_entity_poly.entity_id
_entity_poly.type
_entity_poly.pdbx_seq_one_letter_code
_entity_poly.pdbx_strand_id
1 'polypeptide(L)'
;MGIVNTTPDSFSDGAHLTSVQAAIDHGFKLAERGAHILDVGGESTRPGAAFVPVEEEQRRVLPVIQALANAGLVVSVDTRKPEVMQAALDAGAVMVNDVMALRAPGALDVLAASQAAVCLMHMQGEPQTMQQTPHYVDVVGEVAQFLRERMDLCAAAGIVPARMVIDPGFGFGKTLAHNLALLKNLAVLSAGEVPLMVGMSRKLMLGALTGRAVEEREFAGVAAHVLALTHGARLLRVHDVAAMRDALAVWNAVEETENGT
;
A
#
# COMPACT_ATOMS: atom_id res chain seq x y z
N MET A 1 5.24 2.71 -6.26
CA MET A 1 4.82 1.32 -6.00
C MET A 1 3.58 1.03 -6.85
N GLY A 2 3.69 0.03 -7.73
CA GLY A 2 2.61 -0.39 -8.62
C GLY A 2 1.79 -1.54 -8.02
N ILE A 3 0.46 -1.49 -8.13
CA ILE A 3 -0.46 -2.47 -7.54
C ILE A 3 -0.66 -3.64 -8.50
N VAL A 4 -0.36 -4.86 -8.05
CA VAL A 4 -0.59 -6.12 -8.78
C VAL A 4 -1.62 -6.96 -8.02
N ASN A 5 -2.90 -6.84 -8.39
CA ASN A 5 -3.96 -7.65 -7.80
C ASN A 5 -4.05 -9.01 -8.48
N THR A 6 -4.10 -10.09 -7.68
CA THR A 6 -4.26 -11.46 -8.16
C THR A 6 -5.64 -12.04 -7.82
N THR A 7 -6.62 -11.15 -7.53
CA THR A 7 -7.99 -11.58 -7.21
C THR A 7 -8.78 -11.93 -8.47
N PRO A 8 -9.71 -12.90 -8.43
CA PRO A 8 -10.51 -13.32 -9.59
C PRO A 8 -11.27 -12.19 -10.29
N ASP A 9 -11.74 -11.21 -9.51
CA ASP A 9 -12.48 -10.05 -10.03
C ASP A 9 -11.60 -9.07 -10.84
N SER A 10 -10.27 -9.21 -10.76
CA SER A 10 -9.33 -8.35 -11.48
C SER A 10 -9.12 -8.79 -12.93
N PHE A 11 -9.50 -10.03 -13.27
CA PHE A 11 -9.35 -10.64 -14.59
C PHE A 11 -10.62 -11.47 -14.87
N SER A 12 -11.63 -10.86 -15.45
CA SER A 12 -12.86 -11.53 -15.88
C SER A 12 -12.53 -12.58 -16.96
N ASP A 13 -13.09 -13.77 -16.77
CA ASP A 13 -13.13 -14.92 -17.68
C ASP A 13 -11.94 -15.89 -17.70
N GLY A 14 -12.08 -16.96 -16.92
CA GLY A 14 -11.47 -18.27 -17.19
C GLY A 14 -10.25 -18.64 -16.35
N ALA A 15 -10.16 -19.91 -16.14
CA ALA A 15 -9.11 -20.74 -15.52
C ALA A 15 -7.92 -20.07 -14.79
N HIS A 16 -7.64 -20.56 -13.61
CA HIS A 16 -6.62 -20.11 -12.63
C HIS A 16 -5.23 -19.81 -13.20
N LEU A 17 -4.76 -20.57 -14.20
CA LEU A 17 -3.46 -20.37 -14.84
C LEU A 17 -3.40 -19.08 -15.67
N THR A 18 -4.53 -18.69 -16.28
CA THR A 18 -4.63 -17.45 -17.06
C THR A 18 -4.61 -16.23 -16.14
N SER A 19 -5.12 -16.33 -14.91
CA SER A 19 -5.11 -15.23 -13.95
C SER A 19 -3.72 -14.97 -13.36
N VAL A 20 -2.94 -16.01 -13.06
CA VAL A 20 -1.55 -15.89 -12.59
C VAL A 20 -0.67 -15.29 -13.69
N GLN A 21 -0.74 -15.81 -14.92
CA GLN A 21 0.04 -15.26 -16.04
C GLN A 21 -0.33 -13.81 -16.34
N ALA A 22 -1.61 -13.46 -16.31
CA ALA A 22 -2.06 -12.09 -16.50
C ALA A 22 -1.55 -11.14 -15.41
N ALA A 23 -1.46 -11.60 -14.15
CA ALA A 23 -0.88 -10.83 -13.06
C ALA A 23 0.64 -10.64 -13.24
N ILE A 24 1.36 -11.68 -13.69
CA ILE A 24 2.79 -11.60 -14.04
C ILE A 24 3.01 -10.57 -15.15
N ASP A 25 2.27 -10.69 -16.26
CA ASP A 25 2.36 -9.78 -17.40
C ASP A 25 2.01 -8.34 -17.00
N HIS A 26 1.03 -8.18 -16.11
CA HIS A 26 0.68 -6.86 -15.56
C HIS A 26 1.83 -6.30 -14.72
N GLY A 27 2.45 -7.11 -13.86
CA GLY A 27 3.62 -6.72 -13.07
C GLY A 27 4.77 -6.21 -13.96
N PHE A 28 5.10 -6.94 -15.03
CA PHE A 28 6.11 -6.49 -16.00
C PHE A 28 5.73 -5.16 -16.68
N LYS A 29 4.48 -5.01 -17.11
CA LYS A 29 3.99 -3.74 -17.68
C LYS A 29 4.09 -2.57 -16.71
N LEU A 30 3.83 -2.79 -15.42
CA LEU A 30 4.00 -1.74 -14.41
C LEU A 30 5.49 -1.39 -14.22
N ALA A 31 6.38 -2.37 -14.22
CA ALA A 31 7.82 -2.15 -14.15
C ALA A 31 8.34 -1.36 -15.37
N GLU A 32 7.94 -1.73 -16.58
CA GLU A 32 8.25 -1.00 -17.84
C GLU A 32 7.74 0.45 -17.80
N ARG A 33 6.59 0.70 -17.14
CA ARG A 33 6.03 2.04 -16.91
C ARG A 33 6.72 2.80 -15.78
N GLY A 34 7.75 2.21 -15.15
CA GLY A 34 8.59 2.85 -14.15
C GLY A 34 8.14 2.64 -12.70
N ALA A 35 7.39 1.58 -12.39
CA ALA A 35 7.19 1.19 -11.00
C ALA A 35 8.52 0.73 -10.40
N HIS A 36 8.91 1.30 -9.25
CA HIS A 36 10.10 0.90 -8.52
C HIS A 36 9.88 -0.32 -7.63
N ILE A 37 8.64 -0.53 -7.17
CA ILE A 37 8.22 -1.65 -6.33
C ILE A 37 6.91 -2.17 -6.89
N LEU A 38 6.75 -3.48 -6.95
CA LEU A 38 5.51 -4.15 -7.34
C LEU A 38 4.87 -4.78 -6.09
N ASP A 39 3.65 -4.36 -5.76
CA ASP A 39 2.94 -4.79 -4.57
C ASP A 39 1.87 -5.82 -4.92
N VAL A 40 2.15 -7.09 -4.61
CA VAL A 40 1.34 -8.25 -5.03
C VAL A 40 0.36 -8.62 -3.93
N GLY A 41 -0.94 -8.53 -4.22
CA GLY A 41 -2.01 -8.85 -3.26
C GLY A 41 -2.97 -9.93 -3.74
N GLY A 42 -3.23 -10.94 -2.87
CA GLY A 42 -4.11 -12.09 -3.14
C GLY A 42 -5.50 -12.01 -2.51
N GLU A 43 -5.66 -11.14 -1.51
CA GLU A 43 -6.94 -10.88 -0.83
C GLU A 43 -7.34 -9.42 -1.02
N SER A 44 -8.60 -9.18 -1.38
CA SER A 44 -9.11 -7.81 -1.44
C SER A 44 -9.38 -7.29 -0.04
N THR A 45 -8.85 -6.10 0.27
CA THR A 45 -9.11 -5.39 1.53
C THR A 45 -10.23 -4.36 1.41
N ARG A 46 -11.02 -4.39 0.31
CA ARG A 46 -12.19 -3.52 0.12
C ARG A 46 -13.28 -3.89 1.12
N PRO A 47 -14.11 -2.91 1.56
CA PRO A 47 -15.26 -3.21 2.42
C PRO A 47 -16.15 -4.29 1.81
N GLY A 48 -16.49 -5.30 2.63
CA GLY A 48 -17.36 -6.42 2.20
C GLY A 48 -16.66 -7.51 1.38
N ALA A 49 -15.35 -7.42 1.14
CA ALA A 49 -14.63 -8.48 0.45
C ALA A 49 -14.66 -9.79 1.26
N ALA A 50 -14.80 -10.91 0.53
CA ALA A 50 -14.77 -12.23 1.15
C ALA A 50 -13.37 -12.56 1.69
N PHE A 51 -13.33 -13.25 2.82
CA PHE A 51 -12.08 -13.81 3.36
C PHE A 51 -11.50 -14.86 2.40
N VAL A 52 -10.20 -14.80 2.20
CA VAL A 52 -9.45 -15.77 1.39
C VAL A 52 -8.63 -16.66 2.34
N PRO A 53 -8.76 -18.00 2.30
CA PRO A 53 -7.91 -18.91 3.08
C PRO A 53 -6.42 -18.75 2.75
N VAL A 54 -5.53 -19.11 3.70
CA VAL A 54 -4.08 -18.99 3.55
C VAL A 54 -3.58 -19.71 2.29
N GLU A 55 -3.98 -20.95 2.10
CA GLU A 55 -3.54 -21.78 0.98
C GLU A 55 -3.97 -21.19 -0.37
N GLU A 56 -5.15 -20.62 -0.42
CA GLU A 56 -5.66 -19.96 -1.63
C GLU A 56 -4.93 -18.65 -1.90
N GLU A 57 -4.64 -17.84 -0.87
CA GLU A 57 -3.87 -16.62 -1.04
C GLU A 57 -2.44 -16.93 -1.50
N GLN A 58 -1.78 -17.90 -0.88
CA GLN A 58 -0.46 -18.37 -1.31
C GLN A 58 -0.47 -18.85 -2.77
N ARG A 59 -1.46 -19.64 -3.16
CA ARG A 59 -1.62 -20.11 -4.53
C ARG A 59 -1.73 -18.99 -5.56
N ARG A 60 -2.32 -17.86 -5.18
CA ARG A 60 -2.47 -16.67 -6.03
C ARG A 60 -1.18 -15.85 -6.12
N VAL A 61 -0.53 -15.61 -4.98
CA VAL A 61 0.57 -14.61 -4.91
C VAL A 61 1.94 -15.20 -5.17
N LEU A 62 2.23 -16.44 -4.69
CA LEU A 62 3.59 -16.97 -4.73
C LEU A 62 4.15 -17.14 -6.15
N PRO A 63 3.41 -17.67 -7.14
CA PRO A 63 3.93 -17.78 -8.50
C PRO A 63 4.24 -16.42 -9.13
N VAL A 64 3.44 -15.38 -8.81
CA VAL A 64 3.64 -14.03 -9.32
C VAL A 64 4.87 -13.40 -8.67
N ILE A 65 4.99 -13.50 -7.34
CA ILE A 65 6.15 -12.99 -6.60
C ILE A 65 7.44 -13.62 -7.14
N GLN A 66 7.46 -14.95 -7.25
CA GLN A 66 8.64 -15.67 -7.72
C GLN A 66 9.05 -15.28 -9.14
N ALA A 67 8.08 -15.15 -10.06
CA ALA A 67 8.36 -14.76 -11.44
C ALA A 67 8.95 -13.34 -11.52
N LEU A 68 8.38 -12.37 -10.80
CA LEU A 68 8.83 -10.99 -10.78
C LEU A 68 10.18 -10.83 -10.05
N ALA A 69 10.37 -11.51 -8.92
CA ALA A 69 11.62 -11.48 -8.16
C ALA A 69 12.76 -12.13 -8.94
N ASN A 70 12.54 -13.26 -9.62
CA ASN A 70 13.54 -13.92 -10.49
C ASN A 70 13.96 -13.04 -11.66
N ALA A 71 13.13 -12.10 -12.10
CA ALA A 71 13.48 -11.11 -13.10
C ALA A 71 14.23 -9.89 -12.52
N GLY A 72 14.60 -9.91 -11.24
CA GLY A 72 15.34 -8.85 -10.57
C GLY A 72 14.48 -7.63 -10.17
N LEU A 73 13.14 -7.77 -10.18
CA LEU A 73 12.24 -6.69 -9.77
C LEU A 73 12.07 -6.66 -8.25
N VAL A 74 11.86 -5.48 -7.68
CA VAL A 74 11.60 -5.30 -6.25
C VAL A 74 10.12 -5.61 -5.97
N VAL A 75 9.87 -6.66 -5.20
CA VAL A 75 8.52 -7.16 -4.93
C VAL A 75 8.15 -6.99 -3.47
N SER A 76 6.95 -6.45 -3.24
CA SER A 76 6.25 -6.39 -1.95
C SER A 76 5.06 -7.37 -1.99
N VAL A 77 4.72 -7.97 -0.86
CA VAL A 77 3.48 -8.73 -0.69
C VAL A 77 2.48 -7.93 0.15
N ASP A 78 1.25 -7.74 -0.37
CA ASP A 78 0.14 -7.13 0.36
C ASP A 78 -0.67 -8.24 1.04
N THR A 79 -0.38 -8.48 2.33
CA THR A 79 -1.04 -9.51 3.13
C THR A 79 -0.99 -9.19 4.62
N ARG A 80 -1.98 -9.71 5.37
CA ARG A 80 -2.07 -9.63 6.83
C ARG A 80 -1.85 -10.98 7.53
N LYS A 81 -1.55 -12.05 6.77
CA LYS A 81 -1.42 -13.41 7.27
C LYS A 81 0.05 -13.81 7.41
N PRO A 82 0.53 -14.16 8.61
CA PRO A 82 1.93 -14.52 8.85
C PRO A 82 2.46 -15.64 7.96
N GLU A 83 1.62 -16.64 7.69
CA GLU A 83 1.98 -17.80 6.85
C GLU A 83 2.18 -17.37 5.38
N VAL A 84 1.42 -16.40 4.90
CA VAL A 84 1.59 -15.83 3.56
C VAL A 84 2.80 -14.92 3.53
N MET A 85 3.04 -14.11 4.59
CA MET A 85 4.24 -13.28 4.72
C MET A 85 5.49 -14.14 4.60
N GLN A 86 5.60 -15.21 5.41
CA GLN A 86 6.77 -16.09 5.38
C GLN A 86 6.98 -16.72 3.99
N ALA A 87 5.94 -17.31 3.42
CA ALA A 87 6.04 -17.96 2.11
C ALA A 87 6.39 -16.95 0.98
N ALA A 88 5.89 -15.73 1.05
CA ALA A 88 6.20 -14.67 0.09
C ALA A 88 7.65 -14.20 0.20
N LEU A 89 8.20 -14.07 1.41
CA LEU A 89 9.61 -13.75 1.64
C LEU A 89 10.52 -14.85 1.11
N ASP A 90 10.16 -16.13 1.35
CA ASP A 90 10.88 -17.29 0.82
C ASP A 90 10.83 -17.34 -0.72
N ALA A 91 9.75 -16.83 -1.33
CA ALA A 91 9.58 -16.71 -2.78
C ALA A 91 10.29 -15.50 -3.41
N GLY A 92 10.94 -14.64 -2.60
CA GLY A 92 11.75 -13.52 -3.06
C GLY A 92 11.14 -12.13 -2.88
N ALA A 93 10.02 -11.99 -2.15
CA ALA A 93 9.56 -10.67 -1.73
C ALA A 93 10.56 -10.06 -0.73
N VAL A 94 10.78 -8.76 -0.84
CA VAL A 94 11.71 -8.01 0.04
C VAL A 94 11.00 -6.99 0.93
N MET A 95 9.68 -6.94 0.84
CA MET A 95 8.83 -6.06 1.64
C MET A 95 7.49 -6.73 1.91
N VAL A 96 6.93 -6.49 3.09
CA VAL A 96 5.55 -6.83 3.45
C VAL A 96 4.75 -5.54 3.62
N ASN A 97 3.62 -5.43 2.94
CA ASN A 97 2.65 -4.37 3.11
C ASN A 97 1.47 -4.93 3.91
N ASP A 98 1.35 -4.57 5.20
CA ASP A 98 0.34 -5.13 6.09
C ASP A 98 -0.68 -4.09 6.56
N VAL A 99 -1.91 -4.21 6.08
CA VAL A 99 -3.04 -3.37 6.50
C VAL A 99 -3.38 -3.49 8.00
N MET A 100 -2.90 -4.54 8.66
CA MET A 100 -3.07 -4.77 10.11
C MET A 100 -1.87 -4.29 10.93
N ALA A 101 -0.82 -3.77 10.31
CA ALA A 101 0.39 -3.29 11.01
C ALA A 101 1.00 -4.32 11.97
N LEU A 102 1.17 -5.56 11.51
CA LEU A 102 1.70 -6.71 12.27
C LEU A 102 0.95 -7.04 13.56
N ARG A 103 -0.38 -6.80 13.58
CA ARG A 103 -1.23 -7.16 14.75
C ARG A 103 -1.68 -8.62 14.73
N ALA A 104 -1.56 -9.33 13.61
CA ALA A 104 -1.86 -10.75 13.57
C ALA A 104 -0.83 -11.54 14.41
N PRO A 105 -1.27 -12.55 15.21
CA PRO A 105 -0.34 -13.38 15.98
C PRO A 105 0.73 -14.01 15.09
N GLY A 106 2.01 -13.85 15.44
CA GLY A 106 3.16 -14.35 14.66
C GLY A 106 3.67 -13.42 13.55
N ALA A 107 2.90 -12.41 13.10
CA ALA A 107 3.34 -11.50 12.04
C ALA A 107 4.62 -10.72 12.41
N LEU A 108 4.69 -10.23 13.65
CA LEU A 108 5.85 -9.52 14.15
C LEU A 108 7.10 -10.43 14.17
N ASP A 109 6.95 -11.70 14.58
CA ASP A 109 8.04 -12.67 14.66
C ASP A 109 8.61 -13.00 13.29
N VAL A 110 7.75 -13.16 12.27
CA VAL A 110 8.16 -13.37 10.87
C VAL A 110 9.03 -12.20 10.38
N LEU A 111 8.60 -10.97 10.61
CA LEU A 111 9.34 -9.79 10.16
C LEU A 111 10.63 -9.56 10.97
N ALA A 112 10.62 -9.84 12.27
CA ALA A 112 11.79 -9.75 13.14
C ALA A 112 12.88 -10.76 12.72
N ALA A 113 12.48 -11.97 12.32
CA ALA A 113 13.41 -13.01 11.88
C ALA A 113 13.94 -12.79 10.43
N SER A 114 13.36 -11.86 9.67
CA SER A 114 13.74 -11.57 8.28
C SER A 114 14.62 -10.32 8.16
N GLN A 115 15.02 -9.98 6.92
CA GLN A 115 15.64 -8.68 6.58
C GLN A 115 14.69 -7.80 5.75
N ALA A 116 13.45 -8.22 5.53
CA ALA A 116 12.50 -7.52 4.70
C ALA A 116 12.05 -6.18 5.31
N ALA A 117 11.71 -5.23 4.46
CA ALA A 117 11.01 -4.02 4.87
C ALA A 117 9.55 -4.32 5.22
N VAL A 118 8.92 -3.46 6.00
CA VAL A 118 7.51 -3.56 6.36
C VAL A 118 6.80 -2.22 6.25
N CYS A 119 5.61 -2.21 5.65
CA CYS A 119 4.69 -1.09 5.74
C CYS A 119 3.66 -1.35 6.83
N LEU A 120 3.60 -0.45 7.80
CA LEU A 120 2.68 -0.46 8.92
C LEU A 120 1.53 0.49 8.61
N MET A 121 0.35 -0.06 8.29
CA MET A 121 -0.80 0.78 7.94
C MET A 121 -1.78 0.93 9.11
N HIS A 122 -2.34 2.13 9.25
CA HIS A 122 -3.44 2.37 10.18
C HIS A 122 -4.79 2.01 9.59
N MET A 123 -5.54 1.17 10.31
CA MET A 123 -6.94 0.87 10.04
C MET A 123 -7.74 0.83 11.34
N GLN A 124 -8.91 1.49 11.37
CA GLN A 124 -9.88 1.34 12.45
C GLN A 124 -10.83 0.19 12.12
N GLY A 125 -10.99 -0.75 13.06
CA GLY A 125 -11.83 -1.95 12.86
C GLY A 125 -11.19 -3.00 11.96
N GLU A 126 -12.03 -3.77 11.30
CA GLU A 126 -11.65 -4.85 10.36
C GLU A 126 -12.09 -4.50 8.93
N PRO A 127 -11.44 -5.03 7.87
CA PRO A 127 -11.77 -4.68 6.48
C PRO A 127 -13.26 -4.82 6.15
N GLN A 128 -13.93 -5.83 6.71
CA GLN A 128 -15.35 -6.10 6.44
C GLN A 128 -16.31 -5.08 7.05
N THR A 129 -15.95 -4.47 8.19
CA THR A 129 -16.86 -3.62 8.99
C THR A 129 -16.36 -2.18 9.17
N MET A 130 -15.13 -1.89 8.76
CA MET A 130 -14.44 -0.61 9.03
C MET A 130 -15.18 0.64 8.55
N GLN A 131 -16.08 0.53 7.56
CA GLN A 131 -16.81 1.68 7.01
C GLN A 131 -18.21 1.87 7.61
N GLN A 132 -18.64 1.01 8.54
CA GLN A 132 -19.99 1.12 9.09
C GLN A 132 -20.14 2.34 10.00
N THR A 133 -19.20 2.58 10.91
CA THR A 133 -19.25 3.70 11.88
C THR A 133 -17.87 4.22 12.23
N PRO A 134 -17.06 4.70 11.27
CA PRO A 134 -15.74 5.22 11.60
C PRO A 134 -15.86 6.48 12.47
N HIS A 135 -15.23 6.48 13.64
CA HIS A 135 -15.30 7.55 14.60
C HIS A 135 -13.93 7.90 15.17
N TYR A 136 -13.60 9.20 15.17
CA TYR A 136 -12.37 9.76 15.76
C TYR A 136 -12.75 11.08 16.47
N VAL A 137 -12.11 11.33 17.58
CA VAL A 137 -12.12 12.66 18.22
C VAL A 137 -11.10 13.57 17.52
N ASP A 138 -9.91 13.03 17.25
CA ASP A 138 -8.83 13.66 16.48
C ASP A 138 -8.18 12.60 15.57
N VAL A 139 -8.64 12.53 14.33
CA VAL A 139 -8.15 11.52 13.37
C VAL A 139 -6.65 11.64 13.11
N VAL A 140 -6.08 12.85 13.12
CA VAL A 140 -4.65 13.05 12.84
C VAL A 140 -3.81 12.59 14.03
N GLY A 141 -4.17 13.02 15.24
CA GLY A 141 -3.49 12.62 16.47
C GLY A 141 -3.60 11.12 16.76
N GLU A 142 -4.79 10.54 16.60
CA GLU A 142 -5.03 9.11 16.85
C GLU A 142 -4.28 8.22 15.86
N VAL A 143 -4.26 8.57 14.57
CA VAL A 143 -3.48 7.85 13.55
C VAL A 143 -1.98 7.98 13.82
N ALA A 144 -1.51 9.18 14.16
CA ALA A 144 -0.09 9.40 14.47
C ALA A 144 0.34 8.61 15.72
N GLN A 145 -0.50 8.56 16.74
CA GLN A 145 -0.23 7.78 17.96
C GLN A 145 -0.18 6.29 17.65
N PHE A 146 -1.16 5.76 16.94
CA PHE A 146 -1.18 4.34 16.54
C PHE A 146 0.08 3.95 15.78
N LEU A 147 0.49 4.73 14.79
CA LEU A 147 1.67 4.43 13.98
C LEU A 147 2.95 4.47 14.82
N ARG A 148 3.09 5.44 15.74
CA ARG A 148 4.22 5.47 16.70
C ARG A 148 4.26 4.23 17.56
N GLU A 149 3.15 3.84 18.19
CA GLU A 149 3.07 2.63 19.02
C GLU A 149 3.44 1.37 18.23
N ARG A 150 3.03 1.28 16.95
CA ARG A 150 3.43 0.15 16.10
C ARG A 150 4.90 0.16 15.74
N MET A 151 5.48 1.32 15.45
CA MET A 151 6.93 1.44 15.21
C MET A 151 7.74 1.08 16.45
N ASP A 152 7.32 1.52 17.63
CA ASP A 152 7.99 1.20 18.89
C ASP A 152 7.99 -0.32 19.17
N LEU A 153 6.86 -1.00 18.94
CA LEU A 153 6.77 -2.46 19.06
C LEU A 153 7.68 -3.18 18.05
N CYS A 154 7.75 -2.71 16.81
CA CYS A 154 8.66 -3.24 15.79
C CYS A 154 10.14 -3.04 16.21
N ALA A 155 10.49 -1.86 16.69
CA ALA A 155 11.84 -1.55 17.18
C ALA A 155 12.23 -2.44 18.36
N ALA A 156 11.33 -2.65 19.32
CA ALA A 156 11.53 -3.55 20.45
C ALA A 156 11.75 -5.01 20.02
N ALA A 157 11.16 -5.43 18.90
CA ALA A 157 11.37 -6.74 18.28
C ALA A 157 12.63 -6.81 17.39
N GLY A 158 13.43 -5.75 17.31
CA GLY A 158 14.68 -5.71 16.53
C GLY A 158 14.52 -5.29 15.07
N ILE A 159 13.34 -4.83 14.64
CA ILE A 159 13.13 -4.26 13.31
C ILE A 159 13.58 -2.80 13.35
N VAL A 160 14.68 -2.48 12.67
CA VAL A 160 15.25 -1.12 12.66
C VAL A 160 14.38 -0.13 11.84
N PRO A 161 14.37 1.18 12.18
CA PRO A 161 13.57 2.18 11.46
C PRO A 161 13.80 2.20 9.93
N ALA A 162 15.03 1.94 9.48
CA ALA A 162 15.37 1.86 8.06
C ALA A 162 14.63 0.76 7.28
N ARG A 163 14.01 -0.19 7.98
CA ARG A 163 13.18 -1.26 7.39
C ARG A 163 11.68 -0.97 7.50
N MET A 164 11.29 0.15 8.09
CA MET A 164 9.89 0.50 8.31
C MET A 164 9.42 1.52 7.28
N VAL A 165 8.16 1.44 6.93
CA VAL A 165 7.36 2.41 6.19
C VAL A 165 6.05 2.55 6.95
N ILE A 166 5.48 3.75 7.03
CA ILE A 166 4.17 3.98 7.65
C ILE A 166 3.15 4.44 6.61
N ASP A 167 1.88 4.04 6.78
CA ASP A 167 0.76 4.46 5.92
C ASP A 167 -0.44 4.88 6.81
N PRO A 168 -0.99 6.09 6.65
CA PRO A 168 -2.16 6.54 7.40
C PRO A 168 -3.45 5.78 7.06
N GLY A 169 -3.44 4.98 6.00
CA GLY A 169 -4.56 4.14 5.60
C GLY A 169 -5.76 4.93 5.11
N PHE A 170 -5.59 5.75 4.08
CA PHE A 170 -6.70 6.46 3.43
C PHE A 170 -7.80 5.48 3.02
N GLY A 171 -9.06 5.76 3.39
CA GLY A 171 -10.21 4.92 3.07
C GLY A 171 -10.38 3.67 3.96
N PHE A 172 -9.52 3.44 4.94
CA PHE A 172 -9.63 2.33 5.88
C PHE A 172 -10.19 2.81 7.23
N GLY A 173 -11.49 2.57 7.47
CA GLY A 173 -12.18 3.03 8.66
C GLY A 173 -12.19 4.56 8.80
N LYS A 174 -12.44 5.29 7.71
CA LYS A 174 -12.39 6.75 7.66
C LYS A 174 -13.48 7.33 6.75
N THR A 175 -14.15 8.38 7.23
CA THR A 175 -15.07 9.20 6.41
C THR A 175 -14.31 10.04 5.39
N LEU A 176 -15.03 10.71 4.46
CA LEU A 176 -14.41 11.67 3.56
C LEU A 176 -13.72 12.80 4.34
N ALA A 177 -14.39 13.36 5.36
CA ALA A 177 -13.82 14.41 6.19
C ALA A 177 -12.53 13.97 6.90
N HIS A 178 -12.49 12.73 7.44
CA HIS A 178 -11.30 12.18 8.08
C HIS A 178 -10.14 12.04 7.07
N ASN A 179 -10.41 11.58 5.85
CA ASN A 179 -9.39 11.44 4.81
C ASN A 179 -8.84 12.80 4.38
N LEU A 180 -9.70 13.82 4.22
CA LEU A 180 -9.25 15.17 3.88
C LEU A 180 -8.45 15.83 5.00
N ALA A 181 -8.84 15.62 6.27
CA ALA A 181 -8.10 16.11 7.42
C ALA A 181 -6.70 15.49 7.49
N LEU A 182 -6.58 14.17 7.26
CA LEU A 182 -5.29 13.47 7.18
C LEU A 182 -4.41 14.00 6.04
N LEU A 183 -4.97 14.16 4.84
CA LEU A 183 -4.19 14.65 3.70
C LEU A 183 -3.67 16.06 3.94
N LYS A 184 -4.52 16.95 4.47
CA LYS A 184 -4.16 18.34 4.82
C LYS A 184 -3.04 18.41 5.88
N ASN A 185 -3.03 17.49 6.84
CA ASN A 185 -2.10 17.50 7.97
C ASN A 185 -1.07 16.37 7.87
N LEU A 186 -0.81 15.84 6.69
CA LEU A 186 0.05 14.67 6.47
C LEU A 186 1.48 14.88 6.98
N ALA A 187 1.96 16.12 6.95
CA ALA A 187 3.27 16.53 7.48
C ALA A 187 3.47 16.16 8.97
N VAL A 188 2.40 16.08 9.76
CA VAL A 188 2.48 15.63 11.16
C VAL A 188 2.94 14.18 11.26
N LEU A 189 2.57 13.33 10.28
CA LEU A 189 2.97 11.93 10.22
C LEU A 189 4.36 11.76 9.62
N SER A 190 4.78 12.65 8.73
CA SER A 190 6.07 12.60 8.03
C SER A 190 7.23 13.26 8.80
N ALA A 191 6.99 13.74 10.02
CA ALA A 191 7.98 14.44 10.84
C ALA A 191 9.11 13.54 11.40
N GLY A 192 9.04 12.22 11.16
CA GLY A 192 10.04 11.23 11.60
C GLY A 192 10.99 10.79 10.49
N GLU A 193 11.95 9.93 10.84
CA GLU A 193 12.90 9.33 9.90
C GLU A 193 12.30 8.22 9.03
N VAL A 194 11.15 7.64 9.45
CA VAL A 194 10.48 6.55 8.75
C VAL A 194 9.68 7.11 7.56
N PRO A 195 9.91 6.62 6.33
CA PRO A 195 9.21 7.12 5.15
C PRO A 195 7.71 6.85 5.21
N LEU A 196 6.94 7.82 4.70
CA LEU A 196 5.49 7.79 4.65
C LEU A 196 5.02 7.31 3.26
N MET A 197 4.24 6.23 3.25
CA MET A 197 3.52 5.75 2.08
C MET A 197 2.08 6.29 2.07
N VAL A 198 1.57 6.55 0.89
CA VAL A 198 0.15 6.87 0.68
C VAL A 198 -0.42 6.08 -0.50
N GLY A 199 -1.65 5.57 -0.33
CA GLY A 199 -2.40 4.88 -1.36
C GLY A 199 -3.79 5.46 -1.50
N MET A 200 -4.01 6.38 -2.46
CA MET A 200 -5.31 7.01 -2.71
C MET A 200 -5.89 6.67 -4.09
N SER A 201 -5.12 5.96 -4.93
CA SER A 201 -5.50 5.63 -6.30
C SER A 201 -6.86 4.90 -6.36
N ARG A 202 -7.78 5.45 -7.15
CA ARG A 202 -9.15 4.96 -7.40
C ARG A 202 -10.06 4.87 -6.17
N LYS A 203 -9.66 5.39 -5.00
CA LYS A 203 -10.45 5.29 -3.76
C LYS A 203 -11.76 6.09 -3.81
N LEU A 204 -12.72 5.67 -2.96
CA LEU A 204 -14.07 6.25 -2.88
C LEU A 204 -14.05 7.75 -2.60
N MET A 205 -13.09 8.23 -1.80
CA MET A 205 -12.94 9.66 -1.51
C MET A 205 -12.79 10.52 -2.77
N LEU A 206 -12.06 10.02 -3.78
CA LEU A 206 -11.87 10.74 -5.04
C LEU A 206 -13.17 10.78 -5.86
N GLY A 207 -13.93 9.69 -5.88
CA GLY A 207 -15.26 9.66 -6.50
C GLY A 207 -16.24 10.60 -5.82
N ALA A 208 -16.24 10.67 -4.47
CA ALA A 208 -17.09 11.58 -3.71
C ALA A 208 -16.79 13.06 -3.99
N LEU A 209 -15.52 13.40 -4.28
CA LEU A 209 -15.10 14.76 -4.61
C LEU A 209 -15.39 15.16 -6.06
N THR A 210 -15.28 14.20 -7.00
CA THR A 210 -15.31 14.50 -8.45
C THR A 210 -16.57 14.06 -9.15
N GLY A 211 -17.39 13.22 -8.51
CA GLY A 211 -18.54 12.55 -9.15
C GLY A 211 -18.15 11.46 -10.15
N ARG A 212 -16.86 11.10 -10.26
CA ARG A 212 -16.35 10.19 -11.27
C ARG A 212 -16.48 8.73 -10.89
N ALA A 213 -16.75 7.85 -11.88
CA ALA A 213 -16.65 6.40 -11.76
C ALA A 213 -15.22 5.97 -11.43
N VAL A 214 -15.03 4.74 -10.93
CA VAL A 214 -13.74 4.27 -10.40
C VAL A 214 -12.63 4.28 -11.46
N GLU A 215 -12.95 3.99 -12.69
CA GLU A 215 -12.04 3.95 -13.86
C GLU A 215 -11.61 5.36 -14.29
N GLU A 216 -12.39 6.38 -13.98
CA GLU A 216 -12.17 7.77 -14.38
C GLU A 216 -11.44 8.62 -13.32
N ARG A 217 -10.98 8.00 -12.21
CA ARG A 217 -10.36 8.70 -11.07
C ARG A 217 -8.85 8.90 -11.20
N GLU A 218 -8.27 8.64 -12.35
CA GLU A 218 -6.82 8.72 -12.57
C GLU A 218 -6.28 10.13 -12.26
N PHE A 219 -6.81 11.16 -12.91
CA PHE A 219 -6.35 12.54 -12.69
C PHE A 219 -6.55 13.03 -11.25
N ALA A 220 -7.69 12.68 -10.64
CA ALA A 220 -7.93 12.99 -9.22
C ALA A 220 -6.93 12.23 -8.32
N GLY A 221 -6.57 11.00 -8.69
CA GLY A 221 -5.54 10.23 -8.01
C GLY A 221 -4.17 10.89 -8.10
N VAL A 222 -3.75 11.31 -9.29
CA VAL A 222 -2.49 12.04 -9.49
C VAL A 222 -2.45 13.31 -8.64
N ALA A 223 -3.50 14.14 -8.71
CA ALA A 223 -3.58 15.38 -7.92
C ALA A 223 -3.46 15.11 -6.41
N ALA A 224 -4.17 14.11 -5.88
CA ALA A 224 -4.11 13.75 -4.46
C ALA A 224 -2.70 13.27 -4.04
N HIS A 225 -2.02 12.50 -4.88
CA HIS A 225 -0.66 12.03 -4.59
C HIS A 225 0.38 13.15 -4.69
N VAL A 226 0.24 14.10 -5.63
CA VAL A 226 1.11 15.29 -5.69
C VAL A 226 0.95 16.14 -4.44
N LEU A 227 -0.30 16.37 -3.97
CA LEU A 227 -0.54 17.03 -2.68
C LEU A 227 0.10 16.27 -1.51
N ALA A 228 0.07 14.93 -1.53
CA ALA A 228 0.73 14.15 -0.50
C ALA A 228 2.27 14.28 -0.53
N LEU A 229 2.88 14.37 -1.71
CA LEU A 229 4.33 14.64 -1.85
C LEU A 229 4.71 15.97 -1.21
N THR A 230 3.95 17.05 -1.46
CA THR A 230 4.22 18.37 -0.85
C THR A 230 4.07 18.35 0.67
N HIS A 231 3.38 17.35 1.23
CA HIS A 231 3.22 17.13 2.67
C HIS A 231 4.11 16.00 3.22
N GLY A 232 5.13 15.57 2.48
CA GLY A 232 6.18 14.69 2.98
C GLY A 232 6.02 13.20 2.68
N ALA A 233 5.03 12.78 1.87
CA ALA A 233 4.98 11.41 1.37
C ALA A 233 6.24 11.08 0.55
N ARG A 234 6.72 9.83 0.64
CA ARG A 234 7.90 9.35 -0.08
C ARG A 234 7.60 8.11 -0.95
N LEU A 235 6.59 7.34 -0.60
CA LEU A 235 6.10 6.20 -1.38
C LEU A 235 4.66 6.46 -1.82
N LEU A 236 4.39 6.24 -3.10
CA LEU A 236 3.06 6.41 -3.70
C LEU A 236 2.60 5.05 -4.24
N ARG A 237 1.53 4.50 -3.66
CA ARG A 237 0.94 3.22 -4.07
C ARG A 237 -0.20 3.46 -5.03
N VAL A 238 -0.04 3.07 -6.31
CA VAL A 238 -0.92 3.47 -7.41
C VAL A 238 -1.23 2.33 -8.38
N HIS A 239 -2.39 2.42 -9.07
CA HIS A 239 -2.72 1.59 -10.23
C HIS A 239 -2.10 2.19 -11.51
N ASP A 240 -2.13 3.51 -11.64
CA ASP A 240 -1.81 4.25 -12.87
C ASP A 240 -0.36 4.79 -12.78
N VAL A 241 0.61 3.86 -12.96
CA VAL A 241 2.04 4.15 -12.74
C VAL A 241 2.56 5.18 -13.74
N ALA A 242 2.20 5.11 -15.03
CA ALA A 242 2.72 6.02 -16.04
C ALA A 242 2.37 7.48 -15.72
N ALA A 243 1.09 7.77 -15.47
CA ALA A 243 0.63 9.12 -15.11
C ALA A 243 1.31 9.64 -13.82
N MET A 244 1.54 8.74 -12.85
CA MET A 244 2.24 9.14 -11.62
C MET A 244 3.73 9.38 -11.85
N ARG A 245 4.39 8.66 -12.75
CA ARG A 245 5.78 8.90 -13.15
C ARG A 245 5.95 10.26 -13.82
N ASP A 246 5.02 10.63 -14.72
CA ASP A 246 5.03 11.95 -15.36
C ASP A 246 4.87 13.06 -14.31
N ALA A 247 3.93 12.91 -13.37
CA ALA A 247 3.75 13.86 -12.29
C ALA A 247 4.97 13.98 -11.36
N LEU A 248 5.63 12.84 -11.04
CA LEU A 248 6.87 12.82 -10.27
C LEU A 248 8.03 13.50 -11.00
N ALA A 249 8.13 13.34 -12.33
CA ALA A 249 9.16 14.00 -13.12
C ALA A 249 9.04 15.54 -13.03
N VAL A 250 7.80 16.04 -13.13
CA VAL A 250 7.52 17.48 -12.96
C VAL A 250 7.83 17.95 -11.53
N TRP A 251 7.36 17.20 -10.54
CA TRP A 251 7.54 17.54 -9.12
C TRP A 251 9.03 17.56 -8.75
N ASN A 252 9.82 16.55 -9.13
CA ASN A 252 11.26 16.49 -8.87
C ASN A 252 11.98 17.65 -9.52
N ALA A 253 11.69 17.98 -10.79
CA ALA A 253 12.32 19.07 -11.49
C ALA A 253 12.08 20.43 -10.79
N VAL A 254 10.89 20.62 -10.19
CA VAL A 254 10.58 21.83 -9.42
C VAL A 254 11.35 21.86 -8.09
N GLU A 255 11.37 20.73 -7.35
CA GLU A 255 12.05 20.64 -6.06
C GLU A 255 13.59 20.73 -6.18
N GLU A 256 14.16 20.24 -7.30
CA GLU A 256 15.59 20.29 -7.58
C GLU A 256 16.05 21.65 -8.12
N THR A 257 15.09 22.52 -8.51
CA THR A 257 15.45 23.87 -8.96
C THR A 257 15.92 24.67 -7.75
N GLU A 258 17.22 24.95 -7.68
CA GLU A 258 17.76 25.90 -6.71
C GLU A 258 17.03 27.24 -6.89
N ASN A 259 16.55 27.83 -5.77
CA ASN A 259 15.94 29.16 -5.78
C ASN A 259 16.90 30.10 -6.47
N GLY A 260 16.64 30.37 -7.75
CA GLY A 260 17.52 31.16 -8.62
C GLY A 260 17.88 32.49 -7.97
N THR A 261 19.14 32.71 -7.85
CA THR A 261 19.76 34.01 -7.60
C THR A 261 19.47 34.96 -8.76
#